data_3d4c14514957944d4dc9b23fcd533e4a
#
_entry.id   3d4c14514957944d4dc9b23fcd533e4a
#
_cell.length_a   1.000
_cell.length_b   1.000
_cell.length_c   1.000
_cell.angle_alpha   90.00
_cell.angle_beta   90.00
_cell.angle_gamma   90.00
#
_symmetry.space_group_name_H-M   'P 1'
#
loop_
_entity.id
_entity.type
_entity.pdbx_description
1 polymer ?
#
loop_
_entity_poly.entity_id
_entity_poly.type
_entity_poly.pdbx_seq_one_letter_code
_entity_poly.pdbx_strand_id
1 'polypeptide(L)'
;MSAVIVLAIMILPTVINISETSIRAVPAGIKSSSLALGASHVQTIFRSILPAAKSGIVTAIVLGVGRAIGEAMAITLVSGSSVNVPLPFHSVRFLTTAIVSEMGYSSGLHRQVLFTIGLVLFGFIMIINVVLNKILKKGADDNE
;
A
#
# COMPACT_ATOMS: atom_id res chain seq x y z
N MET A 1 6.66 3.39 17.09
CA MET A 1 5.59 2.35 17.08
C MET A 1 4.20 2.91 16.79
N SER A 2 3.77 4.00 17.44
CA SER A 2 2.44 4.61 17.22
C SER A 2 2.13 4.94 15.76
N ALA A 3 3.09 5.50 15.02
CA ALA A 3 2.91 5.80 13.59
C ALA A 3 2.61 4.56 12.73
N VAL A 4 3.21 3.41 13.05
CA VAL A 4 2.97 2.14 12.33
C VAL A 4 1.54 1.65 12.55
N ILE A 5 1.05 1.76 13.79
CA ILE A 5 -0.32 1.35 14.14
C ILE A 5 -1.34 2.25 13.43
N VAL A 6 -1.13 3.56 13.45
CA VAL A 6 -2.01 4.52 12.78
C VAL A 6 -2.05 4.28 11.27
N LEU A 7 -0.89 4.08 10.63
CA LEU A 7 -0.81 3.74 9.21
C LEU A 7 -1.54 2.43 8.90
N ALA A 8 -1.35 1.39 9.70
CA ALA A 8 -2.01 0.11 9.51
C ALA A 8 -3.53 0.25 9.54
N ILE A 9 -4.08 0.95 10.55
CA ILE A 9 -5.53 1.18 10.69
C ILE A 9 -6.06 2.00 9.51
N MET A 10 -5.31 2.98 9.02
CA MET A 10 -5.72 3.86 7.93
C MET A 10 -5.70 3.18 6.56
N ILE A 11 -4.78 2.25 6.33
CA ILE A 11 -4.65 1.54 5.05
C ILE A 11 -5.63 0.37 4.96
N LEU A 12 -5.95 -0.25 6.08
CA LEU A 12 -6.76 -1.46 6.17
C LEU A 12 -8.12 -1.33 5.45
N PRO A 13 -8.92 -0.27 5.62
CA PRO A 13 -10.17 -0.09 4.88
C PRO A 13 -9.98 -0.04 3.36
N THR A 14 -8.91 0.60 2.89
CA THR A 14 -8.60 0.70 1.45
C THR A 14 -8.30 -0.68 0.86
N VAL A 15 -7.46 -1.46 1.53
CA VAL A 15 -7.09 -2.82 1.08
C VAL A 15 -8.31 -3.75 1.12
N ILE A 16 -9.12 -3.68 2.18
CA ILE A 16 -10.33 -4.50 2.32
C ILE A 16 -11.32 -4.18 1.20
N ASN A 17 -11.66 -2.92 0.97
CA ASN A 17 -12.66 -2.53 -0.03
C ASN A 17 -12.26 -2.94 -1.45
N ILE A 18 -10.99 -2.75 -1.83
CA ILE A 18 -10.52 -3.13 -3.16
C ILE A 18 -10.45 -4.65 -3.29
N SER A 19 -10.02 -5.36 -2.25
CA SER A 19 -10.00 -6.83 -2.25
C SER A 19 -11.42 -7.40 -2.32
N GLU A 20 -12.36 -6.85 -1.57
CA GLU A 20 -13.78 -7.26 -1.63
C GLU A 20 -14.36 -7.05 -3.03
N THR A 21 -14.13 -5.88 -3.63
CA THR A 21 -14.57 -5.58 -5.00
C THR A 21 -13.99 -6.58 -6.00
N SER A 22 -12.72 -6.94 -5.84
CA SER A 22 -12.03 -7.91 -6.71
C SER A 22 -12.63 -9.32 -6.56
N ILE A 23 -12.96 -9.74 -5.36
CA ILE A 23 -13.61 -11.03 -5.09
C ILE A 23 -15.04 -11.05 -5.67
N ARG A 24 -15.79 -9.95 -5.52
CA ARG A 24 -17.15 -9.82 -6.07
C ARG A 24 -17.18 -9.76 -7.59
N ALA A 25 -16.11 -9.29 -8.22
CA ALA A 25 -15.98 -9.23 -9.68
C ALA A 25 -15.76 -10.60 -10.33
N VAL A 26 -15.47 -11.66 -9.56
CA VAL A 26 -15.33 -13.03 -10.10
C VAL A 26 -16.68 -13.48 -10.66
N PRO A 27 -16.73 -13.96 -11.94
CA PRO A 27 -17.95 -14.40 -12.57
C PRO A 27 -18.70 -15.48 -11.78
N ALA A 28 -20.02 -15.33 -11.63
CA ALA A 28 -20.85 -16.28 -10.89
C ALA A 28 -20.80 -17.71 -11.47
N GLY A 29 -20.48 -17.82 -12.77
CA GLY A 29 -20.29 -19.12 -13.45
C GLY A 29 -19.18 -19.97 -12.81
N ILE A 30 -18.09 -19.38 -12.36
CA ILE A 30 -17.00 -20.10 -11.67
C ILE A 30 -17.51 -20.74 -10.38
N LYS A 31 -18.32 -20.01 -9.62
CA LYS A 31 -18.91 -20.49 -8.36
C LYS A 31 -19.90 -21.63 -8.64
N SER A 32 -20.82 -21.44 -9.59
CA SER A 32 -21.84 -22.45 -9.91
C SER A 32 -21.24 -23.71 -10.50
N SER A 33 -20.26 -23.60 -11.39
CA SER A 33 -19.57 -24.77 -11.96
C SER A 33 -18.80 -25.56 -10.90
N SER A 34 -18.11 -24.90 -9.98
CA SER A 34 -17.41 -25.59 -8.89
C SER A 34 -18.37 -26.35 -7.96
N LEU A 35 -19.51 -25.76 -7.64
CA LEU A 35 -20.55 -26.41 -6.82
C LEU A 35 -21.21 -27.58 -7.57
N ALA A 36 -21.45 -27.44 -8.88
CA ALA A 36 -22.00 -28.51 -9.72
C ALA A 36 -21.09 -29.75 -9.80
N LEU A 37 -19.76 -29.55 -9.70
CA LEU A 37 -18.78 -30.62 -9.60
C LEU A 37 -18.70 -31.27 -8.20
N GLY A 38 -19.57 -30.89 -7.28
CA GLY A 38 -19.64 -31.46 -5.93
C GLY A 38 -18.67 -30.84 -4.91
N ALA A 39 -18.03 -29.71 -5.23
CA ALA A 39 -17.18 -29.02 -4.27
C ALA A 39 -18.02 -28.37 -3.16
N SER A 40 -17.53 -28.39 -1.92
CA SER A 40 -18.17 -27.67 -0.83
C SER A 40 -18.00 -26.13 -1.00
N HIS A 41 -18.86 -25.35 -0.35
CA HIS A 41 -18.73 -23.87 -0.38
C HIS A 41 -17.34 -23.38 0.03
N VAL A 42 -16.75 -23.98 1.04
CA VAL A 42 -15.40 -23.64 1.51
C VAL A 42 -14.35 -23.97 0.45
N GLN A 43 -14.43 -25.16 -0.15
CA GLN A 43 -13.52 -25.54 -1.24
C GLN A 43 -13.65 -24.60 -2.45
N THR A 44 -14.87 -24.24 -2.83
CA THR A 44 -15.12 -23.29 -3.92
C THR A 44 -14.48 -21.92 -3.64
N ILE A 45 -14.56 -21.40 -2.41
CA ILE A 45 -13.96 -20.13 -2.04
C ILE A 45 -12.42 -20.21 -2.18
N PHE A 46 -11.79 -21.18 -1.53
CA PHE A 46 -10.33 -21.23 -1.44
C PHE A 46 -9.66 -21.77 -2.72
N ARG A 47 -10.30 -22.64 -3.49
CA ARG A 47 -9.71 -23.28 -4.69
C ARG A 47 -10.14 -22.65 -6.01
N SER A 48 -11.25 -21.91 -6.05
CA SER A 48 -11.76 -21.32 -7.29
C SER A 48 -11.86 -19.81 -7.23
N ILE A 49 -12.54 -19.24 -6.24
CA ILE A 49 -12.80 -17.79 -6.18
C ILE A 49 -11.55 -17.02 -5.80
N LEU A 50 -10.85 -17.43 -4.74
CA LEU A 50 -9.68 -16.71 -4.22
C LEU A 50 -8.51 -16.69 -5.23
N PRO A 51 -8.17 -17.81 -5.90
CA PRO A 51 -7.18 -17.77 -7.00
C PRO A 51 -7.60 -16.89 -8.18
N ALA A 52 -8.88 -16.93 -8.57
CA ALA A 52 -9.41 -16.06 -9.63
C ALA A 52 -9.34 -14.57 -9.29
N ALA A 53 -9.52 -14.20 -8.02
CA ALA A 53 -9.43 -12.82 -7.52
C ALA A 53 -8.00 -12.38 -7.16
N LYS A 54 -7.00 -13.27 -7.23
CA LYS A 54 -5.63 -13.05 -6.74
C LYS A 54 -5.01 -11.75 -7.28
N SER A 55 -5.11 -11.50 -8.59
CA SER A 55 -4.54 -10.30 -9.22
C SER A 55 -5.12 -9.01 -8.65
N GLY A 56 -6.43 -8.96 -8.39
CA GLY A 56 -7.09 -7.81 -7.79
C GLY A 56 -6.74 -7.61 -6.32
N ILE A 57 -6.63 -8.69 -5.53
CA ILE A 57 -6.22 -8.62 -4.13
C ILE A 57 -4.78 -8.09 -4.03
N VAL A 58 -3.91 -8.55 -4.91
CA VAL A 58 -2.53 -8.08 -4.91
C VAL A 58 -2.44 -6.61 -5.34
N THR A 59 -3.25 -6.19 -6.31
CA THR A 59 -3.38 -4.77 -6.67
C THR A 59 -3.83 -3.92 -5.47
N ALA A 60 -4.76 -4.41 -4.66
CA ALA A 60 -5.20 -3.76 -3.42
C ALA A 60 -4.03 -3.53 -2.44
N ILE A 61 -3.18 -4.53 -2.26
CA ILE A 61 -2.00 -4.44 -1.38
C ILE A 61 -1.01 -3.39 -1.92
N VAL A 62 -0.73 -3.40 -3.24
CA VAL A 62 0.17 -2.41 -3.86
C VAL A 62 -0.33 -0.99 -3.67
N LEU A 63 -1.62 -0.76 -3.90
CA LEU A 63 -2.24 0.54 -3.70
C LEU A 63 -2.17 0.97 -2.22
N GLY A 64 -2.39 0.03 -1.30
CA GLY A 64 -2.23 0.25 0.14
C GLY A 64 -0.81 0.67 0.51
N VAL A 65 0.20 -0.04 0.00
CA VAL A 65 1.62 0.28 0.23
C VAL A 65 1.97 1.64 -0.37
N GLY A 66 1.54 1.92 -1.60
CA GLY A 66 1.77 3.22 -2.25
C GLY A 66 1.19 4.38 -1.44
N ARG A 67 -0.02 4.20 -0.90
CA ARG A 67 -0.65 5.18 -0.01
C ARG A 67 0.11 5.35 1.31
N ALA A 68 0.60 4.26 1.91
CA ALA A 68 1.38 4.29 3.14
C ALA A 68 2.66 5.12 2.99
N ILE A 69 3.37 4.95 1.88
CA ILE A 69 4.63 5.67 1.64
C ILE A 69 4.38 7.17 1.43
N GLY A 70 3.24 7.54 0.84
CA GLY A 70 2.85 8.93 0.60
C GLY A 70 2.22 9.63 1.80
N GLU A 71 1.91 8.92 2.88
CA GLU A 71 1.21 9.51 4.03
C GLU A 71 2.14 10.43 4.84
N ALA A 72 1.79 11.68 4.93
CA ALA A 72 2.57 12.68 5.65
C ALA A 72 1.83 13.26 6.85
N MET A 73 0.53 13.58 6.70
CA MET A 73 -0.20 14.33 7.72
C MET A 73 -0.41 13.54 9.01
N ALA A 74 -0.92 12.30 8.91
CA ALA A 74 -1.13 11.46 10.07
C ALA A 74 0.19 11.13 10.78
N ILE A 75 1.26 10.91 9.99
CA ILE A 75 2.59 10.66 10.53
C ILE A 75 3.13 11.89 11.27
N THR A 76 2.96 13.09 10.74
CA THR A 76 3.42 14.33 11.39
C THR A 76 2.80 14.50 12.78
N LEU A 77 1.51 14.16 12.91
CA LEU A 77 0.80 14.28 14.19
C LEU A 77 1.26 13.26 15.25
N VAL A 78 1.68 12.07 14.81
CA VAL A 78 1.91 10.93 15.71
C VAL A 78 3.39 10.62 15.94
N SER A 79 4.26 10.87 14.96
CA SER A 79 5.70 10.53 15.05
C SER A 79 6.53 11.63 15.71
N GLY A 80 6.01 12.85 15.79
CA GLY A 80 6.77 14.04 16.16
C GLY A 80 7.72 14.50 15.05
N SER A 81 8.47 15.56 15.30
CA SER A 81 9.35 16.21 14.30
C SER A 81 10.82 16.23 14.71
N SER A 82 11.23 15.41 15.66
CA SER A 82 12.61 15.41 16.17
C SER A 82 13.54 14.63 15.25
N VAL A 83 14.72 15.21 14.99
CA VAL A 83 15.78 14.56 14.20
C VAL A 83 16.58 13.63 15.12
N ASN A 84 16.06 12.43 15.33
CA ASN A 84 16.69 11.42 16.16
C ASN A 84 16.92 10.13 15.36
N VAL A 85 17.80 9.27 15.88
CA VAL A 85 17.97 7.90 15.35
C VAL A 85 16.66 7.14 15.50
N PRO A 86 16.21 6.40 14.48
CA PRO A 86 14.92 5.70 14.46
C PRO A 86 14.89 4.51 15.42
N LEU A 87 14.65 4.77 16.70
CA LEU A 87 14.38 3.77 17.73
C LEU A 87 12.86 3.60 17.91
N PRO A 88 12.37 2.42 18.33
CA PRO A 88 10.93 2.09 18.35
C PRO A 88 10.03 3.05 19.12
N PHE A 89 10.55 3.74 20.14
CA PHE A 89 9.80 4.63 21.03
C PHE A 89 10.25 6.09 20.96
N HIS A 90 11.19 6.43 20.09
CA HIS A 90 11.66 7.80 19.93
C HIS A 90 10.87 8.54 18.86
N SER A 91 10.75 9.86 19.04
CA SER A 91 10.25 10.77 18.03
C SER A 91 11.22 10.80 16.85
N VAL A 92 10.72 10.61 15.64
CA VAL A 92 11.53 10.57 14.42
C VAL A 92 10.90 11.46 13.35
N ARG A 93 11.76 12.01 12.50
CA ARG A 93 11.35 12.83 11.36
C ARG A 93 11.46 12.02 10.08
N PHE A 94 10.34 11.88 9.37
CA PHE A 94 10.31 11.23 8.05
C PHE A 94 10.54 12.27 6.94
N LEU A 95 10.95 11.81 5.76
CA LEU A 95 11.16 12.69 4.60
C LEU A 95 9.87 13.41 4.19
N THR A 96 8.74 12.71 4.21
CA THR A 96 7.41 13.28 3.91
C THR A 96 7.02 14.35 4.92
N THR A 97 7.25 14.12 6.22
CA THR A 97 6.93 15.08 7.26
C THR A 97 7.83 16.31 7.22
N ALA A 98 9.10 16.16 6.84
CA ALA A 98 10.02 17.28 6.65
C ALA A 98 9.53 18.23 5.55
N ILE A 99 9.08 17.69 4.42
CA ILE A 99 8.53 18.48 3.31
C ILE A 99 7.28 19.25 3.78
N VAL A 100 6.33 18.57 4.39
CA VAL A 100 5.05 19.15 4.79
C VAL A 100 5.24 20.24 5.87
N SER A 101 6.12 20.01 6.85
CA SER A 101 6.31 20.93 7.96
C SER A 101 7.12 22.18 7.59
N GLU A 102 8.05 22.10 6.64
CA GLU A 102 8.99 23.18 6.35
C GLU A 102 8.75 23.88 5.02
N MET A 103 8.06 23.26 4.07
CA MET A 103 7.88 23.82 2.71
C MET A 103 7.20 25.19 2.74
N GLY A 104 6.26 25.41 3.67
CA GLY A 104 5.52 26.67 3.81
C GLY A 104 6.36 27.86 4.32
N TYR A 105 7.44 27.58 5.04
CA TYR A 105 8.29 28.60 5.69
C TYR A 105 9.69 28.69 5.09
N SER A 106 10.03 27.77 4.16
CA SER A 106 11.35 27.70 3.57
C SER A 106 11.55 28.73 2.46
N SER A 107 12.75 29.30 2.38
CA SER A 107 13.16 30.22 1.33
C SER A 107 14.58 29.92 0.86
N GLY A 108 14.92 30.38 -0.35
CA GLY A 108 16.27 30.26 -0.91
C GLY A 108 16.76 28.80 -1.03
N LEU A 109 17.96 28.55 -0.54
CA LEU A 109 18.64 27.26 -0.63
C LEU A 109 17.87 26.15 0.10
N HIS A 110 17.28 26.45 1.24
CA HIS A 110 16.52 25.47 2.02
C HIS A 110 15.32 24.91 1.26
N ARG A 111 14.59 25.76 0.53
CA ARG A 111 13.50 25.35 -0.33
C ARG A 111 13.95 24.43 -1.47
N GLN A 112 15.11 24.69 -2.05
CA GLN A 112 15.68 23.82 -3.09
C GLN A 112 16.02 22.44 -2.55
N VAL A 113 16.58 22.35 -1.34
CA VAL A 113 16.84 21.06 -0.67
C VAL A 113 15.55 20.27 -0.44
N LEU A 114 14.49 20.91 0.04
CA LEU A 114 13.19 20.25 0.23
C LEU A 114 12.60 19.75 -1.10
N PHE A 115 12.75 20.52 -2.16
CA PHE A 115 12.34 20.09 -3.52
C PHE A 115 13.13 18.87 -3.99
N THR A 116 14.43 18.84 -3.74
CA THR A 116 15.30 17.69 -4.07
C THR A 116 14.89 16.46 -3.28
N ILE A 117 14.58 16.60 -1.99
CA ILE A 117 14.04 15.49 -1.17
C ILE A 117 12.73 14.96 -1.76
N GLY A 118 11.83 15.83 -2.22
CA GLY A 118 10.59 15.46 -2.89
C GLY A 118 10.83 14.67 -4.18
N LEU A 119 11.78 15.09 -5.01
CA LEU A 119 12.15 14.38 -6.24
C LEU A 119 12.74 12.99 -5.93
N VAL A 120 13.62 12.89 -4.94
CA VAL A 120 14.19 11.60 -4.52
C VAL A 120 13.08 10.66 -4.02
N LEU A 121 12.16 11.16 -3.19
CA LEU A 121 11.03 10.39 -2.69
C LEU A 121 10.11 9.93 -3.84
N PHE A 122 9.82 10.81 -4.79
CA PHE A 122 9.04 10.47 -5.98
C PHE A 122 9.71 9.36 -6.80
N GLY A 123 11.01 9.47 -7.07
CA GLY A 123 11.77 8.43 -7.77
C GLY A 123 11.75 7.10 -7.03
N PHE A 124 11.90 7.12 -5.72
CA PHE A 124 11.82 5.92 -4.87
C PHE A 124 10.46 5.25 -4.93
N ILE A 125 9.37 6.02 -4.84
CA ILE A 125 8.00 5.51 -4.97
C ILE A 125 7.77 4.90 -6.36
N MET A 126 8.25 5.55 -7.42
CA MET A 126 8.14 5.03 -8.78
C MET A 126 8.87 3.69 -8.94
N ILE A 127 10.08 3.57 -8.40
CA ILE A 127 10.85 2.30 -8.42
C ILE A 127 10.09 1.20 -7.69
N ILE A 128 9.60 1.47 -6.49
CA ILE A 128 8.83 0.49 -5.72
C ILE A 128 7.58 0.03 -6.49
N ASN A 129 6.82 0.96 -7.07
CA ASN A 129 5.62 0.63 -7.85
C ASN A 129 5.95 -0.23 -9.09
N VAL A 130 7.02 0.10 -9.80
CA VAL A 130 7.46 -0.69 -10.96
C VAL A 130 7.90 -2.10 -10.55
N VAL A 131 8.67 -2.22 -9.46
CA VAL A 131 9.13 -3.51 -8.94
C VAL A 131 7.93 -4.36 -8.49
N LEU A 132 7.03 -3.78 -7.71
CA LEU A 132 5.82 -4.47 -7.26
C LEU A 132 4.97 -4.94 -8.45
N ASN A 133 4.71 -4.07 -9.42
CA ASN A 133 3.94 -4.44 -10.60
C ASN A 133 4.60 -5.55 -11.42
N LYS A 134 5.94 -5.58 -11.54
CA LYS A 134 6.65 -6.66 -12.22
C LYS A 134 6.54 -7.99 -11.48
N ILE A 135 6.71 -7.98 -10.15
CA ILE A 135 6.57 -9.18 -9.32
C ILE A 135 5.15 -9.76 -9.44
N LEU A 136 4.15 -8.89 -9.48
CA LEU A 136 2.75 -9.27 -9.59
C LEU A 136 2.40 -9.87 -10.93
N LYS A 137 2.86 -9.26 -12.04
CA LYS A 137 2.68 -9.82 -13.38
C LYS A 137 3.29 -11.21 -13.48
N LYS A 138 4.52 -11.38 -13.01
CA LYS A 138 5.20 -12.68 -13.05
C LYS A 138 4.45 -13.76 -12.25
N GLY A 139 3.89 -13.42 -11.08
CA GLY A 139 3.07 -14.35 -10.30
C GLY A 139 1.67 -14.64 -10.88
N ALA A 140 1.22 -13.88 -11.88
CA ALA A 140 -0.01 -14.15 -12.63
C ALA A 140 0.27 -15.07 -13.82
N ASP A 141 1.38 -14.85 -14.53
CA ASP A 141 1.77 -15.64 -15.71
C ASP A 141 2.21 -17.09 -15.36
N ASP A 142 2.75 -17.32 -14.15
CA ASP A 142 3.16 -18.67 -13.69
C ASP A 142 1.96 -19.57 -13.32
N ASN A 143 0.71 -19.12 -13.47
CA ASN A 143 -0.50 -19.88 -13.13
C ASN A 143 -1.47 -20.07 -14.33
N GLU A 144 -1.06 -19.73 -15.57
CA GLU A 144 -1.69 -20.16 -16.82
C GLU A 144 -0.99 -21.40 -17.40
#